data_76e81321fb2708469e78ccdcc93b4b27
#
_entry.id   76e81321fb2708469e78ccdcc93b4b27
#
_cell.length_a   1.000
_cell.length_b   1.000
_cell.length_c   1.000
_cell.angle_alpha   90.00
_cell.angle_beta   90.00
_cell.angle_gamma   90.00
#
_symmetry.space_group_name_H-M   'P 1'
#
loop_
_entity.id
_entity.type
_entity.pdbx_description
1 polymer ?
#
loop_
_entity_poly.entity_id
_entity_poly.type
_entity_poly.pdbx_seq_one_letter_code
_entity_poly.pdbx_strand_id
1 'polypeptide(L)'
;TMFEPTASEYQAAGKGYIVAAVGEAGGEVPYTAFSAKKSWIKKNTDEMKGFLRAMLKAVKYAQEKTPEEIAPSLVSHFPSTSVESLAASIKSYQGIDAWKTDMAMTEASFERLQDIIASAGELQKRGDFATLVDNSYVKDVYKNL
;
A
#
# COMPACT_ATOMS: atom_id res chain seq x y z
N THR A 1 11.05 2.97 15.19
CA THR A 1 10.10 3.11 14.05
C THR A 1 8.69 2.78 14.51
N MET A 2 7.72 3.47 13.95
CA MET A 2 6.30 3.28 14.23
C MET A 2 5.51 3.40 12.93
N PHE A 3 4.37 2.72 12.85
CA PHE A 3 3.39 2.89 11.79
C PHE A 3 2.34 3.94 12.18
N GLU A 4 1.64 4.47 11.20
CA GLU A 4 0.43 5.23 11.43
C GLU A 4 -0.75 4.29 11.84
N PRO A 5 -1.67 4.71 12.70
CA PRO A 5 -1.79 6.04 13.31
C PRO A 5 -0.90 6.29 14.53
N THR A 6 -0.20 5.28 15.04
CA THR A 6 0.55 5.34 16.30
C THR A 6 1.61 6.44 16.31
N ALA A 7 2.30 6.67 15.18
CA ALA A 7 3.31 7.72 15.09
C ALA A 7 2.70 9.12 15.28
N SER A 8 1.61 9.42 14.60
CA SER A 8 0.89 10.69 14.73
C SER A 8 0.28 10.87 16.12
N GLU A 9 -0.27 9.82 16.73
CA GLU A 9 -0.82 9.84 18.10
C GLU A 9 0.28 10.12 19.15
N TYR A 10 1.47 9.51 19.00
CA TYR A 10 2.62 9.80 19.87
C TYR A 10 3.07 11.25 19.78
N GLN A 11 3.13 11.78 18.57
CA GLN A 11 3.46 13.19 18.35
C GLN A 11 2.40 14.12 18.94
N ALA A 12 1.12 13.86 18.70
CA ALA A 12 0.03 14.63 19.26
C ALA A 12 -0.01 14.61 20.79
N ALA A 13 0.39 13.50 21.41
CA ALA A 13 0.52 13.34 22.85
C ALA A 13 1.80 14.00 23.44
N GLY A 14 2.62 14.67 22.62
CA GLY A 14 3.87 15.30 23.05
C GLY A 14 4.97 14.32 23.50
N LYS A 15 4.87 13.04 23.10
CA LYS A 15 5.82 11.99 23.49
C LYS A 15 7.04 11.89 22.58
N GLY A 16 7.05 12.61 21.47
CA GLY A 16 8.14 12.62 20.50
C GLY A 16 7.73 13.35 19.21
N TYR A 17 8.65 13.33 18.24
CA TYR A 17 8.45 13.97 16.94
C TYR A 17 8.71 12.96 15.81
N ILE A 18 7.93 13.04 14.76
CA ILE A 18 8.22 12.35 13.49
C ILE A 18 9.33 13.14 12.79
N VAL A 19 10.48 12.51 12.63
CA VAL A 19 11.69 13.18 12.06
C VAL A 19 11.98 12.76 10.64
N ALA A 20 11.46 11.61 10.20
CA ALA A 20 11.63 11.11 8.84
C ALA A 20 10.60 10.01 8.53
N ALA A 21 10.24 9.86 7.25
CA ALA A 21 9.48 8.74 6.74
C ALA A 21 10.44 7.68 6.16
N VAL A 22 10.40 6.47 6.70
CA VAL A 22 11.26 5.37 6.25
C VAL A 22 11.00 5.03 4.78
N GLY A 23 9.75 5.12 4.33
CA GLY A 23 9.38 4.87 2.93
C GLY A 23 10.00 5.85 1.94
N GLU A 24 10.18 7.12 2.33
CA GLU A 24 10.87 8.12 1.52
C GLU A 24 12.37 7.81 1.40
N ALA A 25 13.02 7.48 2.51
CA ALA A 25 14.44 7.17 2.54
C ALA A 25 14.78 5.82 1.86
N GLY A 26 13.90 4.83 1.96
CA GLY A 26 14.10 3.47 1.43
C GLY A 26 13.81 3.34 -0.07
N GLY A 27 13.11 4.30 -0.65
CA GLY A 27 12.64 4.24 -2.04
C GLY A 27 11.46 3.27 -2.24
N GLU A 28 11.00 3.16 -3.49
CA GLU A 28 9.84 2.33 -3.82
C GLU A 28 10.10 0.84 -3.54
N VAL A 29 9.30 0.26 -2.64
CA VAL A 29 9.25 -1.17 -2.35
C VAL A 29 7.78 -1.62 -2.20
N PRO A 30 7.40 -2.84 -2.60
CA PRO A 30 6.08 -3.38 -2.34
C PRO A 30 5.97 -3.78 -0.86
N TYR A 31 5.32 -2.95 -0.05
CA TYR A 31 5.12 -3.26 1.37
C TYR A 31 3.98 -4.26 1.58
N THR A 32 2.86 -4.05 0.89
CA THR A 32 1.73 -4.98 0.88
C THR A 32 1.40 -5.37 -0.55
N ALA A 33 1.02 -6.62 -0.75
CA ALA A 33 0.59 -7.14 -2.04
C ALA A 33 -0.57 -8.12 -1.87
N PHE A 34 -1.47 -8.14 -2.84
CA PHE A 34 -2.51 -9.16 -2.91
C PHE A 34 -1.96 -10.40 -3.61
N SER A 35 -2.21 -11.57 -3.03
CA SER A 35 -1.77 -12.84 -3.59
C SER A 35 -2.93 -13.83 -3.69
N ALA A 36 -2.92 -14.64 -4.73
CA ALA A 36 -3.89 -15.70 -4.94
C ALA A 36 -3.25 -16.88 -5.67
N LYS A 37 -3.84 -18.07 -5.51
CA LYS A 37 -3.41 -19.26 -6.27
C LYS A 37 -3.68 -19.06 -7.76
N LYS A 38 -2.70 -19.39 -8.62
CA LYS A 38 -2.86 -19.31 -10.10
C LYS A 38 -4.10 -20.08 -10.60
N SER A 39 -4.41 -21.22 -10.00
CA SER A 39 -5.61 -22.00 -10.33
C SER A 39 -6.91 -21.29 -9.96
N TRP A 40 -6.92 -20.52 -8.87
CA TRP A 40 -8.08 -19.73 -8.48
C TRP A 40 -8.29 -18.55 -9.43
N ILE A 41 -7.24 -17.81 -9.77
CA ILE A 41 -7.28 -16.69 -10.70
C ILE A 41 -7.88 -17.13 -12.06
N LYS A 42 -7.42 -18.27 -12.59
CA LYS A 42 -7.93 -18.81 -13.85
C LYS A 42 -9.43 -19.16 -13.83
N LYS A 43 -9.94 -19.58 -12.66
CA LYS A 43 -11.36 -19.96 -12.52
C LYS A 43 -12.26 -18.78 -12.18
N ASN A 44 -11.72 -17.71 -11.61
CA ASN A 44 -12.46 -16.58 -11.05
C ASN A 44 -11.93 -15.24 -11.62
N THR A 45 -11.67 -15.21 -12.91
CA THR A 45 -11.04 -14.04 -13.57
C THR A 45 -11.91 -12.79 -13.45
N ASP A 46 -13.24 -12.91 -13.55
CA ASP A 46 -14.16 -11.78 -13.49
C ASP A 46 -14.24 -11.20 -12.07
N GLU A 47 -14.29 -12.05 -11.06
CA GLU A 47 -14.24 -11.63 -9.65
C GLU A 47 -12.93 -10.92 -9.34
N MET A 48 -11.80 -11.46 -9.81
CA MET A 48 -10.52 -10.83 -9.63
C MET A 48 -10.43 -9.47 -10.31
N LYS A 49 -10.90 -9.35 -11.55
CA LYS A 49 -10.99 -8.05 -12.24
C LYS A 49 -11.94 -7.09 -11.54
N GLY A 50 -13.05 -7.59 -10.97
CA GLY A 50 -13.96 -6.81 -10.14
C GLY A 50 -13.26 -6.25 -8.88
N PHE A 51 -12.50 -7.09 -8.19
CA PHE A 51 -11.69 -6.70 -7.04
C PHE A 51 -10.65 -5.63 -7.43
N LEU A 52 -9.89 -5.84 -8.51
CA LEU A 52 -8.90 -4.87 -8.98
C LEU A 52 -9.52 -3.52 -9.35
N ARG A 53 -10.70 -3.52 -10.01
CA ARG A 53 -11.44 -2.28 -10.28
C ARG A 53 -11.82 -1.53 -9.00
N ALA A 54 -12.28 -2.25 -7.99
CA ALA A 54 -12.62 -1.64 -6.70
C ALA A 54 -11.39 -1.02 -6.03
N MET A 55 -10.26 -1.73 -6.04
CA MET A 55 -9.00 -1.26 -5.47
C MET A 55 -8.45 -0.04 -6.22
N LEU A 56 -8.46 -0.05 -7.56
CA LEU A 56 -8.02 1.10 -8.36
C LEU A 56 -8.89 2.35 -8.11
N LYS A 57 -10.21 2.17 -7.98
CA LYS A 57 -11.11 3.26 -7.60
C LYS A 57 -10.80 3.80 -6.19
N ALA A 58 -10.51 2.91 -5.23
CA ALA A 58 -10.14 3.31 -3.88
C ALA A 58 -8.81 4.08 -3.84
N VAL A 59 -7.80 3.62 -4.58
CA VAL A 59 -6.51 4.32 -4.71
C VAL A 59 -6.71 5.70 -5.35
N LYS A 60 -7.46 5.78 -6.44
CA LYS A 60 -7.79 7.05 -7.08
C LYS A 60 -8.50 8.00 -6.12
N TYR A 61 -9.51 7.51 -5.40
CA TYR A 61 -10.20 8.29 -4.37
C TYR A 61 -9.25 8.79 -3.30
N ALA A 62 -8.33 7.92 -2.82
CA ALA A 62 -7.33 8.28 -1.82
C ALA A 62 -6.30 9.31 -2.29
N GLN A 63 -6.06 9.41 -3.60
CA GLN A 63 -5.16 10.42 -4.19
C GLN A 63 -5.85 11.74 -4.49
N GLU A 64 -7.13 11.71 -4.89
CA GLU A 64 -7.87 12.90 -5.32
C GLU A 64 -8.56 13.65 -4.17
N LYS A 65 -8.86 12.96 -3.07
CA LYS A 65 -9.60 13.51 -1.94
C LYS A 65 -8.69 13.98 -0.81
N THR A 66 -9.19 14.97 -0.05
CA THR A 66 -8.47 15.43 1.14
C THR A 66 -8.53 14.38 2.26
N PRO A 67 -7.57 14.38 3.20
CA PRO A 67 -7.60 13.49 4.36
C PRO A 67 -8.90 13.60 5.15
N GLU A 68 -9.45 14.82 5.28
CA GLU A 68 -10.69 15.12 6.01
C GLU A 68 -11.93 14.54 5.30
N GLU A 69 -11.91 14.48 3.96
CA GLU A 69 -12.98 13.82 3.18
C GLU A 69 -12.92 12.28 3.28
N ILE A 70 -11.71 11.71 3.37
CA ILE A 70 -11.50 10.25 3.39
C ILE A 70 -11.74 9.68 4.80
N ALA A 71 -11.20 10.32 5.84
CA ALA A 71 -11.15 9.79 7.20
C ALA A 71 -12.53 9.33 7.74
N PRO A 72 -13.65 10.04 7.54
CA PRO A 72 -14.96 9.60 8.02
C PRO A 72 -15.39 8.24 7.48
N SER A 73 -14.99 7.89 6.24
CA SER A 73 -15.34 6.60 5.63
C SER A 73 -14.62 5.40 6.27
N LEU A 74 -13.54 5.66 7.00
CA LEU A 74 -12.70 4.63 7.61
C LEU A 74 -13.01 4.37 9.09
N VAL A 75 -13.74 5.26 9.77
CA VAL A 75 -13.99 5.18 11.22
C VAL A 75 -14.56 3.83 11.66
N SER A 76 -15.49 3.27 10.90
CA SER A 76 -16.09 1.96 11.23
C SER A 76 -15.09 0.80 11.21
N HIS A 77 -13.97 0.95 10.49
CA HIS A 77 -12.89 -0.04 10.38
C HIS A 77 -11.77 0.17 11.41
N PHE A 78 -11.75 1.34 12.05
CA PHE A 78 -10.74 1.73 13.05
C PHE A 78 -11.43 2.28 14.32
N PRO A 79 -12.17 1.45 15.06
CA PRO A 79 -13.04 1.92 16.15
C PRO A 79 -12.28 2.54 17.34
N SER A 80 -10.99 2.31 17.47
CA SER A 80 -10.12 2.87 18.51
C SER A 80 -9.36 4.14 18.09
N THR A 81 -9.52 4.61 16.83
CA THR A 81 -8.79 5.74 16.28
C THR A 81 -9.74 6.88 15.96
N SER A 82 -9.41 8.11 16.36
CA SER A 82 -10.25 9.28 16.07
C SER A 82 -10.21 9.66 14.58
N VAL A 83 -11.21 10.40 14.12
CA VAL A 83 -11.27 10.93 12.75
C VAL A 83 -10.04 11.78 12.44
N GLU A 84 -9.61 12.59 13.41
CA GLU A 84 -8.46 13.47 13.30
C GLU A 84 -7.14 12.67 13.15
N SER A 85 -6.99 11.59 13.92
CA SER A 85 -5.83 10.69 13.82
C SER A 85 -5.81 9.95 12.47
N LEU A 86 -6.98 9.53 11.98
CA LEU A 86 -7.10 8.93 10.64
C LEU A 86 -6.74 9.95 9.55
N ALA A 87 -7.22 11.19 9.63
CA ALA A 87 -6.88 12.24 8.68
C ALA A 87 -5.37 12.55 8.69
N ALA A 88 -4.74 12.63 9.88
CA ALA A 88 -3.30 12.82 10.00
C ALA A 88 -2.51 11.67 9.35
N SER A 89 -2.94 10.42 9.57
CA SER A 89 -2.33 9.23 8.97
C SER A 89 -2.44 9.24 7.44
N ILE A 90 -3.63 9.58 6.91
CA ILE A 90 -3.86 9.69 5.46
C ILE A 90 -2.95 10.76 4.86
N LYS A 91 -2.88 11.93 5.49
CA LYS A 91 -1.99 13.03 5.07
C LYS A 91 -0.52 12.60 5.03
N SER A 92 -0.08 11.84 6.03
CA SER A 92 1.28 11.30 6.11
C SER A 92 1.57 10.38 4.93
N TYR A 93 0.67 9.45 4.60
CA TYR A 93 0.81 8.53 3.46
C TYR A 93 0.70 9.23 2.10
N GLN A 94 -0.20 10.21 1.95
CA GLN A 94 -0.28 11.02 0.73
C GLN A 94 1.02 11.80 0.50
N GLY A 95 1.62 12.33 1.58
CA GLY A 95 2.85 13.13 1.53
C GLY A 95 4.07 12.38 1.01
N ILE A 96 4.09 11.06 1.10
CA ILE A 96 5.18 10.20 0.62
C ILE A 96 4.78 9.34 -0.58
N ASP A 97 3.64 9.63 -1.22
CA ASP A 97 3.09 8.85 -2.35
C ASP A 97 3.03 7.33 -2.07
N ALA A 98 2.52 6.96 -0.89
CA ALA A 98 2.53 5.58 -0.40
C ALA A 98 1.62 4.64 -1.21
N TRP A 99 0.64 5.16 -1.96
CA TRP A 99 -0.31 4.38 -2.72
C TRP A 99 -0.03 4.41 -4.22
N LYS A 100 0.42 3.29 -4.76
CA LYS A 100 0.74 3.13 -6.17
C LYS A 100 -0.49 3.36 -7.05
N THR A 101 -0.42 4.36 -7.94
CA THR A 101 -1.55 4.80 -8.80
C THR A 101 -2.12 3.68 -9.67
N ASP A 102 -1.26 2.88 -10.27
CA ASP A 102 -1.63 1.81 -11.19
C ASP A 102 -1.63 0.41 -10.57
N MET A 103 -1.26 0.31 -9.28
CA MET A 103 -1.11 -0.94 -8.53
C MET A 103 -0.19 -1.98 -9.19
N ALA A 104 0.58 -1.62 -10.20
CA ALA A 104 1.52 -2.52 -10.83
C ALA A 104 2.84 -2.58 -10.04
N MET A 105 3.28 -3.79 -9.71
CA MET A 105 4.58 -3.99 -9.09
C MET A 105 5.68 -3.92 -10.16
N THR A 106 6.72 -3.13 -9.94
CA THR A 106 7.89 -3.10 -10.83
C THR A 106 8.89 -4.16 -10.42
N GLU A 107 9.67 -4.68 -11.37
CA GLU A 107 10.75 -5.60 -11.07
C GLU A 107 11.80 -4.95 -10.17
N ALA A 108 12.12 -3.68 -10.43
CA ALA A 108 13.08 -2.93 -9.61
C ALA A 108 12.64 -2.79 -8.14
N SER A 109 11.35 -2.54 -7.88
CA SER A 109 10.83 -2.46 -6.51
C SER A 109 10.81 -3.84 -5.82
N PHE A 110 10.50 -4.90 -6.57
CA PHE A 110 10.52 -6.26 -6.10
C PHE A 110 11.95 -6.72 -5.72
N GLU A 111 12.93 -6.45 -6.57
CA GLU A 111 14.34 -6.77 -6.28
C GLU A 111 14.88 -5.97 -5.10
N ARG A 112 14.56 -4.67 -5.02
CA ARG A 112 14.93 -3.84 -3.87
C ARG A 112 14.39 -4.40 -2.55
N LEU A 113 13.15 -4.87 -2.52
CA LEU A 113 12.59 -5.51 -1.33
C LEU A 113 13.41 -6.75 -0.95
N GLN A 114 13.78 -7.59 -1.92
CA GLN A 114 14.60 -8.76 -1.67
C GLN A 114 16.00 -8.39 -1.14
N ASP A 115 16.61 -7.32 -1.68
CA ASP A 115 17.89 -6.82 -1.20
C ASP A 115 17.81 -6.35 0.27
N ILE A 116 16.74 -5.66 0.65
CA ILE A 116 16.50 -5.23 2.03
C ILE A 116 16.37 -6.45 2.95
N ILE A 117 15.54 -7.44 2.58
CA ILE A 117 15.34 -8.66 3.37
C ILE A 117 16.64 -9.47 3.46
N ALA A 118 17.40 -9.55 2.36
CA ALA A 118 18.70 -10.24 2.34
C ALA A 118 19.73 -9.55 3.24
N SER A 119 19.78 -8.22 3.22
CA SER A 119 20.70 -7.45 4.08
C SER A 119 20.40 -7.61 5.58
N ALA A 120 19.14 -7.90 5.91
CA ALA A 120 18.72 -8.22 7.27
C ALA A 120 19.01 -9.70 7.67
N GLY A 121 19.51 -10.53 6.74
CA GLY A 121 19.76 -11.95 6.98
C GLY A 121 18.51 -12.83 6.98
N GLU A 122 17.35 -12.29 6.57
CA GLU A 122 16.05 -12.96 6.65
C GLU A 122 15.62 -13.63 5.34
N LEU A 123 16.31 -13.37 4.22
CA LEU A 123 15.96 -13.95 2.93
C LEU A 123 16.67 -15.28 2.72
N GLN A 124 15.93 -16.38 2.79
CA GLN A 124 16.48 -17.72 2.55
C GLN A 124 16.71 -18.00 1.06
N LYS A 125 15.83 -17.49 0.19
CA LYS A 125 15.90 -17.71 -1.26
C LYS A 125 15.21 -16.56 -1.99
N ARG A 126 15.84 -16.05 -3.06
CA ARG A 126 15.19 -15.04 -3.93
C ARG A 126 14.03 -15.66 -4.71
N GLY A 127 12.97 -14.89 -4.79
CA GLY A 127 11.85 -15.16 -5.70
C GLY A 127 12.16 -14.66 -7.10
N ASP A 128 11.60 -15.32 -8.10
CA ASP A 128 11.65 -14.88 -9.49
C ASP A 128 10.45 -13.99 -9.80
N PHE A 129 10.70 -12.76 -10.24
CA PHE A 129 9.65 -11.78 -10.54
C PHE A 129 8.64 -12.29 -11.56
N ALA A 130 9.12 -12.84 -12.68
CA ALA A 130 8.26 -13.31 -13.76
C ALA A 130 7.35 -14.49 -13.34
N THR A 131 7.78 -15.26 -12.34
CA THR A 131 6.99 -16.37 -11.80
C THR A 131 5.98 -15.93 -10.77
N LEU A 132 6.30 -14.92 -9.94
CA LEU A 132 5.50 -14.54 -8.78
C LEU A 132 4.56 -13.36 -9.05
N VAL A 133 4.92 -12.46 -9.97
CA VAL A 133 4.16 -11.23 -10.24
C VAL A 133 3.44 -11.32 -11.58
N ASP A 134 2.14 -11.09 -11.57
CA ASP A 134 1.33 -10.99 -12.77
C ASP A 134 0.61 -9.63 -12.81
N ASN A 135 1.18 -8.69 -13.54
CA ASN A 135 0.61 -7.37 -13.77
C ASN A 135 -0.40 -7.31 -14.94
N SER A 136 -0.66 -8.43 -15.65
CA SER A 136 -1.49 -8.40 -16.85
C SER A 136 -2.92 -7.97 -16.56
N TYR A 137 -3.49 -8.46 -15.46
CA TYR A 137 -4.88 -8.17 -15.08
C TYR A 137 -5.08 -6.73 -14.59
N VAL A 138 -4.14 -6.20 -13.80
CA VAL A 138 -4.25 -4.81 -13.35
C VAL A 138 -4.07 -3.83 -14.50
N LYS A 139 -3.17 -4.12 -15.45
CA LYS A 139 -3.00 -3.32 -16.67
C LYS A 139 -4.23 -3.33 -17.56
N ASP A 140 -4.90 -4.49 -17.68
CA ASP A 140 -6.15 -4.62 -18.45
C ASP A 140 -7.28 -3.82 -17.79
N VAL A 141 -7.44 -3.95 -16.47
CA VAL A 141 -8.46 -3.20 -15.71
C VAL A 141 -8.19 -1.71 -15.75
N TYR A 142 -6.94 -1.27 -15.59
CA TYR A 142 -6.56 0.15 -15.59
C TYR A 142 -6.89 0.86 -16.92
N LYS A 143 -6.73 0.16 -18.04
CA LYS A 143 -7.09 0.71 -19.37
C LYS A 143 -8.60 0.89 -19.57
N ASN A 144 -9.41 0.17 -18.80
CA ASN A 144 -10.87 0.10 -18.94
C ASN A 144 -11.60 0.71 -17.71
N LEU A 145 -10.92 1.53 -16.91
CA LEU A 145 -11.48 2.21 -15.75
C LEU A 145 -12.06 3.57 -16.14
#